data_5d2758c3a14fae3dcd53e04821d5f87f
#
_entry.id   5d2758c3a14fae3dcd53e04821d5f87f
#
_cell.length_a   1.000
_cell.length_b   1.000
_cell.length_c   1.000
_cell.angle_alpha   90.00
_cell.angle_beta   90.00
_cell.angle_gamma   90.00
#
_symmetry.space_group_name_H-M   'P 1'
#
loop_
_entity.id
_entity.type
_entity.pdbx_description
1 polymer ?
#
loop_
_entity_poly.entity_id
_entity_poly.type
_entity_poly.pdbx_seq_one_letter_code
_entity_poly.pdbx_strand_id
1 'polypeptide(L)'
;MSKIPYEHQSLAGIDISGLSTDDLKAIAGAILKRKIHGIAFSPYNEELKPGMQIPGAQIRERLSIVQPYVNWVRTFSCTKGNELIPQLAHELGLKTLVGVWLGKDREKNEMELNSAIEVARSGYANLLGVGNEVLYRGDLPEAELIDYINRARAGAPGVPVGYVDAYFNFVDHPRVSEACDVIFSNCYPFWEGYPAEHALVYMKDMYHRAARASKGKKVIISETGWPNLGTTLRGAAVPSFENAIRYFINTYQWAEEEGIEVFYFSSFDEPWKTAEEGDVGAYWGLWDKDGNHKYA
;
A
#
# COMPACT_ATOMS: atom_id res chain seq x y z
N MET A 1 -9.04 -19.98 -16.11
CA MET A 1 -9.62 -18.77 -16.77
C MET A 1 -8.77 -18.45 -17.97
N SER A 2 -9.35 -18.29 -19.18
CA SER A 2 -8.61 -17.88 -20.35
C SER A 2 -8.10 -16.46 -20.15
N LYS A 3 -6.79 -16.23 -20.26
CA LYS A 3 -6.23 -14.89 -20.36
C LYS A 3 -6.82 -14.22 -21.60
N ILE A 4 -7.32 -12.99 -21.45
CA ILE A 4 -7.73 -12.17 -22.62
C ILE A 4 -6.45 -11.93 -23.43
N PRO A 5 -6.42 -12.26 -24.73
CA PRO A 5 -5.26 -12.01 -25.54
C PRO A 5 -4.89 -10.53 -25.55
N TYR A 6 -3.61 -10.20 -25.53
CA TYR A 6 -3.09 -8.83 -25.53
C TYR A 6 -3.71 -7.94 -26.61
N GLU A 7 -3.90 -8.50 -27.77
CA GLU A 7 -4.47 -7.84 -28.98
C GLU A 7 -5.90 -7.28 -28.79
N HIS A 8 -6.61 -7.74 -27.77
CA HIS A 8 -7.99 -7.32 -27.45
C HIS A 8 -8.10 -6.47 -26.18
N GLN A 9 -6.97 -6.11 -25.55
CA GLN A 9 -6.97 -5.27 -24.37
C GLN A 9 -6.79 -3.81 -24.79
N SER A 10 -7.82 -2.99 -24.59
CA SER A 10 -7.66 -1.55 -24.76
C SER A 10 -6.73 -0.99 -23.69
N LEU A 11 -5.84 -0.08 -24.05
CA LEU A 11 -5.09 0.73 -23.12
C LEU A 11 -6.07 1.47 -22.23
N ALA A 12 -6.08 1.16 -20.92
CA ALA A 12 -6.91 1.85 -19.96
C ALA A 12 -6.10 2.99 -19.35
N GLY A 13 -6.56 4.19 -19.56
CA GLY A 13 -5.90 5.42 -19.11
C GLY A 13 -5.86 6.47 -20.22
N ILE A 14 -5.27 7.59 -19.95
CA ILE A 14 -4.99 8.60 -20.96
C ILE A 14 -3.80 8.17 -21.83
N ASP A 15 -3.83 8.58 -23.08
CA ASP A 15 -2.68 8.41 -23.97
C ASP A 15 -1.59 9.43 -23.61
N ILE A 16 -0.63 8.98 -22.84
CA ILE A 16 0.57 9.74 -22.44
C ILE A 16 1.84 9.20 -23.10
N SER A 17 1.71 8.35 -24.11
CA SER A 17 2.84 7.66 -24.76
C SER A 17 3.81 8.62 -25.46
N GLY A 18 3.29 9.72 -26.00
CA GLY A 18 4.08 10.74 -26.70
C GLY A 18 4.59 11.90 -25.84
N LEU A 19 4.31 11.91 -24.55
CA LEU A 19 4.70 13.02 -23.67
C LEU A 19 6.18 12.93 -23.28
N SER A 20 6.81 14.12 -23.17
CA SER A 20 8.15 14.24 -22.61
C SER A 20 8.19 13.94 -21.12
N THR A 21 9.37 13.67 -20.58
CA THR A 21 9.57 13.48 -19.14
C THR A 21 9.11 14.70 -18.33
N ASP A 22 9.34 15.91 -18.84
CA ASP A 22 8.92 17.15 -18.16
C ASP A 22 7.40 17.30 -18.15
N ASP A 23 6.71 16.95 -19.24
CA ASP A 23 5.24 16.92 -19.28
C ASP A 23 4.67 15.89 -18.28
N LEU A 24 5.25 14.71 -18.23
CA LEU A 24 4.85 13.67 -17.28
C LEU A 24 5.05 14.13 -15.83
N LYS A 25 6.16 14.78 -15.51
CA LYS A 25 6.42 15.38 -14.19
C LYS A 25 5.40 16.47 -13.86
N ALA A 26 5.08 17.34 -14.80
CA ALA A 26 4.07 18.37 -14.61
C ALA A 26 2.69 17.78 -14.26
N ILE A 27 2.27 16.70 -14.95
CA ILE A 27 1.00 16.01 -14.69
C ILE A 27 1.05 15.33 -13.31
N ALA A 28 2.09 14.56 -13.00
CA ALA A 28 2.23 13.88 -11.71
C ALA A 28 2.28 14.88 -10.54
N GLY A 29 3.00 15.99 -10.71
CA GLY A 29 3.04 17.08 -9.73
C GLY A 29 1.67 17.76 -9.53
N ALA A 30 0.87 17.91 -10.60
CA ALA A 30 -0.49 18.42 -10.49
C ALA A 30 -1.43 17.47 -9.73
N ILE A 31 -1.29 16.16 -9.94
CA ILE A 31 -2.03 15.12 -9.18
C ILE A 31 -1.67 15.23 -7.70
N LEU A 32 -0.38 15.25 -7.36
CA LEU A 32 0.09 15.33 -5.97
C LEU A 32 -0.33 16.62 -5.27
N LYS A 33 -0.35 17.76 -5.96
CA LYS A 33 -0.83 19.06 -5.41
C LYS A 33 -2.31 19.03 -5.02
N ARG A 34 -3.12 18.17 -5.63
CA ARG A 34 -4.53 17.96 -5.25
C ARG A 34 -4.70 17.00 -4.07
N LYS A 35 -3.61 16.45 -3.54
CA LYS A 35 -3.53 15.40 -2.53
C LYS A 35 -4.15 14.09 -3.00
N ILE A 36 -3.34 13.10 -3.16
CA ILE A 36 -3.79 11.73 -3.41
C ILE A 36 -4.50 11.15 -2.17
N HIS A 37 -5.28 10.07 -2.36
CA HIS A 37 -5.98 9.43 -1.24
C HIS A 37 -5.00 9.07 -0.13
N GLY A 38 -3.99 8.25 -0.42
CA GLY A 38 -3.05 7.84 0.61
C GLY A 38 -1.76 7.25 0.08
N ILE A 39 -0.83 7.03 1.00
CA ILE A 39 0.48 6.45 0.71
C ILE A 39 0.89 5.43 1.77
N ALA A 40 1.53 4.34 1.36
CA ALA A 40 2.24 3.45 2.26
C ALA A 40 3.46 4.20 2.82
N PHE A 41 3.44 4.44 4.12
CA PHE A 41 4.41 5.32 4.78
C PHE A 41 5.55 4.51 5.40
N SER A 42 6.77 4.84 5.02
CA SER A 42 7.99 4.31 5.61
C SER A 42 8.64 5.37 6.52
N PRO A 43 8.80 5.09 7.82
CA PRO A 43 9.54 5.96 8.74
C PRO A 43 11.05 5.72 8.70
N TYR A 44 11.51 4.71 7.95
CA TYR A 44 12.90 4.22 7.94
C TYR A 44 13.82 5.08 7.07
N ASN A 45 15.11 4.99 7.33
CA ASN A 45 16.20 5.59 6.57
C ASN A 45 17.36 4.59 6.40
N GLU A 46 18.55 5.03 6.03
CA GLU A 46 19.71 4.14 5.88
C GLU A 46 20.18 3.50 7.22
N GLU A 47 20.01 4.23 8.32
CA GLU A 47 20.48 3.79 9.65
C GLU A 47 19.44 2.97 10.40
N LEU A 48 18.15 3.27 10.21
CA LEU A 48 17.04 2.66 10.92
C LEU A 48 16.21 1.77 9.97
N LYS A 49 16.08 0.50 10.35
CA LYS A 49 15.40 -0.55 9.59
C LYS A 49 14.26 -1.15 10.40
N PRO A 50 13.34 -1.91 9.78
CA PRO A 50 12.31 -2.66 10.50
C PRO A 50 12.88 -3.48 11.65
N GLY A 51 12.19 -3.43 12.81
CA GLY A 51 12.63 -4.08 14.05
C GLY A 51 13.49 -3.21 14.97
N MET A 52 14.01 -2.08 14.49
CA MET A 52 14.71 -1.09 15.33
C MET A 52 13.72 -0.06 15.89
N GLN A 53 14.06 0.53 17.04
CA GLN A 53 13.26 1.60 17.65
C GLN A 53 13.38 2.89 16.85
N ILE A 54 12.28 3.46 16.41
CA ILE A 54 12.24 4.69 15.60
C ILE A 54 11.93 5.88 16.51
N PRO A 55 12.74 6.94 16.48
CA PRO A 55 12.46 8.17 17.22
C PRO A 55 11.26 8.94 16.64
N GLY A 56 10.41 9.49 17.51
CA GLY A 56 9.26 10.30 17.09
C GLY A 56 9.66 11.54 16.25
N ALA A 57 10.84 12.10 16.51
CA ALA A 57 11.37 13.23 15.70
C ALA A 57 11.56 12.85 14.22
N GLN A 58 12.14 11.69 13.94
CA GLN A 58 12.32 11.19 12.58
C GLN A 58 10.97 10.90 11.90
N ILE A 59 10.03 10.29 12.64
CA ILE A 59 8.67 10.06 12.12
C ILE A 59 8.03 11.37 11.71
N ARG A 60 8.09 12.40 12.58
CA ARG A 60 7.52 13.72 12.32
C ARG A 60 8.16 14.39 11.10
N GLU A 61 9.48 14.33 10.99
CA GLU A 61 10.22 14.85 9.84
C GLU A 61 9.71 14.23 8.54
N ARG A 62 9.68 12.90 8.46
CA ARG A 62 9.25 12.18 7.25
C ARG A 62 7.75 12.38 6.95
N LEU A 63 6.89 12.42 7.98
CA LEU A 63 5.47 12.76 7.79
C LEU A 63 5.30 14.17 7.23
N SER A 64 6.10 15.14 7.66
CA SER A 64 6.03 16.53 7.18
C SER A 64 6.38 16.66 5.68
N ILE A 65 7.22 15.76 5.15
CA ILE A 65 7.54 15.71 3.72
C ILE A 65 6.33 15.28 2.89
N VAL A 66 5.59 14.25 3.33
CA VAL A 66 4.48 13.68 2.56
C VAL A 66 3.15 14.40 2.80
N GLN A 67 2.98 15.05 3.95
CA GLN A 67 1.73 15.67 4.40
C GLN A 67 1.11 16.65 3.38
N PRO A 68 1.86 17.49 2.64
CA PRO A 68 1.25 18.37 1.66
C PRO A 68 0.58 17.65 0.48
N TYR A 69 0.88 16.38 0.26
CA TYR A 69 0.55 15.64 -0.95
C TYR A 69 -0.45 14.50 -0.76
N VAL A 70 -0.76 14.14 0.49
CA VAL A 70 -1.63 12.99 0.80
C VAL A 70 -2.71 13.35 1.83
N ASN A 71 -3.81 12.59 1.84
CA ASN A 71 -4.84 12.70 2.88
C ASN A 71 -4.70 11.62 3.96
N TRP A 72 -4.10 10.48 3.60
CA TRP A 72 -3.93 9.33 4.47
C TRP A 72 -2.51 8.81 4.43
N VAL A 73 -2.09 8.20 5.54
CA VAL A 73 -0.91 7.34 5.58
C VAL A 73 -1.30 5.94 6.05
N ARG A 74 -0.68 4.93 5.45
CA ARG A 74 -0.80 3.54 5.87
C ARG A 74 0.47 3.10 6.55
N THR A 75 0.35 2.51 7.74
CA THR A 75 1.46 1.86 8.47
C THR A 75 1.40 0.35 8.31
N PHE A 76 2.48 -0.34 8.69
CA PHE A 76 2.59 -1.80 8.58
C PHE A 76 2.64 -2.49 9.96
N SER A 77 3.10 -1.78 10.99
CA SER A 77 3.35 -2.30 12.32
C SER A 77 2.92 -1.26 13.37
N CYS A 78 2.69 -1.73 14.60
CA CYS A 78 2.38 -0.93 15.78
C CYS A 78 3.37 -1.16 16.93
N THR A 79 4.62 -1.50 16.63
CA THR A 79 5.68 -1.69 17.62
C THR A 79 6.96 -0.98 17.20
N LYS A 80 7.94 -0.86 18.10
CA LYS A 80 9.25 -0.28 17.83
C LYS A 80 9.22 1.16 17.31
N GLY A 81 8.31 1.98 17.86
CA GLY A 81 8.13 3.38 17.47
C GLY A 81 7.06 3.59 16.39
N ASN A 82 6.67 2.55 15.64
CA ASN A 82 5.60 2.68 14.63
C ASN A 82 4.25 3.03 15.26
N GLU A 83 4.00 2.65 16.50
CA GLU A 83 2.82 3.03 17.29
C GLU A 83 2.65 4.54 17.47
N LEU A 84 3.71 5.32 17.29
CA LEU A 84 3.68 6.79 17.36
C LEU A 84 3.20 7.42 16.05
N ILE A 85 3.31 6.73 14.93
CA ILE A 85 2.98 7.26 13.61
C ILE A 85 1.53 7.76 13.54
N PRO A 86 0.51 7.00 14.00
CA PRO A 86 -0.88 7.43 13.92
C PRO A 86 -1.17 8.72 14.68
N GLN A 87 -0.63 8.89 15.88
CA GLN A 87 -0.78 10.12 16.63
C GLN A 87 -0.12 11.31 15.92
N LEU A 88 1.14 11.15 15.49
CA LEU A 88 1.89 12.21 14.80
C LEU A 88 1.25 12.58 13.45
N ALA A 89 0.69 11.61 12.75
CA ALA A 89 -0.07 11.86 11.52
C ALA A 89 -1.35 12.65 11.80
N HIS A 90 -2.09 12.28 12.86
CA HIS A 90 -3.29 13.02 13.30
C HIS A 90 -2.97 14.48 13.66
N GLU A 91 -1.87 14.74 14.37
CA GLU A 91 -1.40 16.10 14.69
C GLU A 91 -1.10 16.94 13.43
N LEU A 92 -0.76 16.30 12.31
CA LEU A 92 -0.53 16.92 11.01
C LEU A 92 -1.80 16.94 10.12
N GLY A 93 -2.96 16.54 10.65
CA GLY A 93 -4.23 16.53 9.93
C GLY A 93 -4.39 15.37 8.94
N LEU A 94 -3.56 14.33 9.04
CA LEU A 94 -3.64 13.12 8.22
C LEU A 94 -4.53 12.07 8.89
N LYS A 95 -5.22 11.28 8.06
CA LYS A 95 -5.91 10.05 8.47
C LYS A 95 -4.99 8.85 8.37
N THR A 96 -5.35 7.76 9.06
CA THR A 96 -4.47 6.58 9.16
C THR A 96 -5.19 5.27 8.88
N LEU A 97 -4.57 4.42 8.08
CA LEU A 97 -4.77 2.98 8.06
C LEU A 97 -3.63 2.36 8.88
N VAL A 98 -3.96 1.93 10.08
CA VAL A 98 -2.99 1.38 11.03
C VAL A 98 -2.82 -0.11 10.79
N GLY A 99 -1.60 -0.53 10.48
CA GLY A 99 -1.25 -1.93 10.24
C GLY A 99 -0.90 -2.67 11.52
N VAL A 100 -1.35 -3.90 11.62
CA VAL A 100 -0.96 -4.89 12.65
C VAL A 100 -0.13 -5.95 11.96
N TRP A 101 1.18 -5.96 12.18
CA TRP A 101 2.05 -6.95 11.56
C TRP A 101 1.89 -8.31 12.22
N LEU A 102 1.36 -9.28 11.48
CA LEU A 102 1.25 -10.66 11.93
C LEU A 102 2.23 -11.57 11.19
N GLY A 103 2.88 -12.44 11.93
CA GLY A 103 3.84 -13.42 11.41
C GLY A 103 3.78 -14.74 12.18
N LYS A 104 4.81 -15.57 12.05
CA LYS A 104 4.89 -16.88 12.75
C LYS A 104 5.11 -16.76 14.26
N ASP A 105 5.61 -15.64 14.74
CA ASP A 105 5.89 -15.37 16.15
C ASP A 105 4.63 -14.83 16.84
N ARG A 106 3.93 -15.71 17.60
CA ARG A 106 2.67 -15.37 18.29
C ARG A 106 2.84 -14.33 19.38
N GLU A 107 3.97 -14.29 20.07
CA GLU A 107 4.22 -13.29 21.11
C GLU A 107 4.31 -11.89 20.49
N LYS A 108 5.00 -11.75 19.37
CA LYS A 108 5.03 -10.50 18.62
C LYS A 108 3.66 -10.13 18.06
N ASN A 109 2.90 -11.10 17.56
CA ASN A 109 1.54 -10.86 17.08
C ASN A 109 0.64 -10.27 18.19
N GLU A 110 0.74 -10.79 19.42
CA GLU A 110 -0.01 -10.26 20.56
C GLU A 110 0.42 -8.83 20.92
N MET A 111 1.72 -8.54 20.88
CA MET A 111 2.22 -7.18 21.10
C MET A 111 1.68 -6.19 20.04
N GLU A 112 1.73 -6.57 18.78
CA GLU A 112 1.23 -5.79 17.65
C GLU A 112 -0.28 -5.52 17.78
N LEU A 113 -1.07 -6.56 18.04
CA LEU A 113 -2.52 -6.43 18.19
C LEU A 113 -2.89 -5.52 19.37
N ASN A 114 -2.29 -5.74 20.53
CA ASN A 114 -2.60 -4.95 21.73
C ASN A 114 -2.23 -3.48 21.55
N SER A 115 -1.07 -3.19 20.97
CA SER A 115 -0.63 -1.83 20.68
C SER A 115 -1.57 -1.14 19.66
N ALA A 116 -1.99 -1.83 18.60
CA ALA A 116 -2.93 -1.27 17.61
C ALA A 116 -4.31 -0.98 18.23
N ILE A 117 -4.79 -1.84 19.15
CA ILE A 117 -6.03 -1.60 19.91
C ILE A 117 -5.90 -0.35 20.78
N GLU A 118 -4.78 -0.14 21.45
CA GLU A 118 -4.52 1.07 22.26
C GLU A 118 -4.50 2.32 21.38
N VAL A 119 -3.82 2.29 20.23
CA VAL A 119 -3.82 3.38 19.24
C VAL A 119 -5.23 3.70 18.77
N ALA A 120 -6.04 2.67 18.47
CA ALA A 120 -7.42 2.85 18.02
C ALA A 120 -8.31 3.46 19.13
N ARG A 121 -8.19 2.98 20.36
CA ARG A 121 -8.92 3.52 21.54
C ARG A 121 -8.55 4.97 21.85
N SER A 122 -7.32 5.37 21.54
CA SER A 122 -6.84 6.75 21.68
C SER A 122 -7.35 7.68 20.57
N GLY A 123 -8.11 7.16 19.58
CA GLY A 123 -8.72 7.94 18.51
C GLY A 123 -7.80 8.23 17.32
N TYR A 124 -6.63 7.58 17.24
CA TYR A 124 -5.64 7.84 16.21
C TYR A 124 -5.70 6.86 15.02
N ALA A 125 -6.55 5.83 15.07
CA ALA A 125 -6.78 4.92 13.94
C ALA A 125 -8.12 5.22 13.27
N ASN A 126 -8.12 5.50 11.98
CA ASN A 126 -9.35 5.62 11.18
C ASN A 126 -9.76 4.27 10.58
N LEU A 127 -8.80 3.41 10.31
CA LEU A 127 -8.95 2.03 9.82
C LEU A 127 -7.88 1.15 10.47
N LEU A 128 -8.19 -0.13 10.70
CA LEU A 128 -7.22 -1.16 11.12
C LEU A 128 -7.06 -2.21 10.04
N GLY A 129 -5.81 -2.45 9.62
CA GLY A 129 -5.41 -3.54 8.74
C GLY A 129 -4.72 -4.65 9.53
N VAL A 130 -5.43 -5.73 9.83
CA VAL A 130 -4.96 -6.83 10.68
C VAL A 130 -4.29 -7.91 9.86
N GLY A 131 -2.97 -7.95 9.90
CA GLY A 131 -2.12 -8.76 9.05
C GLY A 131 -1.83 -8.11 7.70
N ASN A 132 -0.63 -8.34 7.19
CA ASN A 132 -0.22 -7.99 5.84
C ASN A 132 0.28 -9.24 5.13
N GLU A 133 -0.41 -9.71 4.09
CA GLU A 133 -0.03 -10.88 3.27
C GLU A 133 0.27 -12.17 4.07
N VAL A 134 -0.44 -12.35 5.18
CA VAL A 134 -0.23 -13.47 6.11
C VAL A 134 -0.53 -14.81 5.44
N LEU A 135 -1.61 -14.87 4.65
CA LEU A 135 -1.98 -16.08 3.91
C LEU A 135 -1.07 -16.27 2.70
N TYR A 136 -0.70 -15.20 2.01
CA TYR A 136 0.24 -15.25 0.91
C TYR A 136 1.61 -15.81 1.33
N ARG A 137 2.12 -15.37 2.49
CA ARG A 137 3.39 -15.88 3.06
C ARG A 137 3.25 -17.23 3.78
N GLY A 138 2.03 -17.69 4.05
CA GLY A 138 1.78 -18.90 4.83
C GLY A 138 2.25 -18.81 6.29
N ASP A 139 2.11 -17.64 6.91
CA ASP A 139 2.57 -17.39 8.28
C ASP A 139 1.59 -17.92 9.34
N LEU A 140 0.28 -17.81 9.09
CA LEU A 140 -0.79 -18.28 9.97
C LEU A 140 -1.84 -19.05 9.16
N PRO A 141 -2.52 -20.02 9.79
CA PRO A 141 -3.73 -20.62 9.23
C PRO A 141 -4.88 -19.59 9.18
N GLU A 142 -5.79 -19.74 8.22
CA GLU A 142 -6.96 -18.88 8.02
C GLU A 142 -7.77 -18.67 9.32
N ALA A 143 -8.02 -19.74 10.07
CA ALA A 143 -8.81 -19.65 11.31
C ALA A 143 -8.14 -18.77 12.38
N GLU A 144 -6.83 -18.82 12.50
CA GLU A 144 -6.07 -18.01 13.45
C GLU A 144 -6.05 -16.53 13.03
N LEU A 145 -5.90 -16.26 11.73
CA LEU A 145 -6.02 -14.90 11.18
C LEU A 145 -7.41 -14.30 11.47
N ILE A 146 -8.47 -15.08 11.26
CA ILE A 146 -9.86 -14.65 11.54
C ILE A 146 -10.03 -14.34 13.04
N ASP A 147 -9.40 -15.12 13.93
CA ASP A 147 -9.41 -14.81 15.37
C ASP A 147 -8.77 -13.46 15.68
N TYR A 148 -7.60 -13.15 15.12
CA TYR A 148 -6.96 -11.84 15.27
C TYR A 148 -7.85 -10.70 14.74
N ILE A 149 -8.50 -10.86 13.59
CA ILE A 149 -9.43 -9.87 13.03
C ILE A 149 -10.60 -9.62 13.99
N ASN A 150 -11.21 -10.67 14.52
CA ASN A 150 -12.35 -10.57 15.44
C ASN A 150 -11.94 -9.93 16.77
N ARG A 151 -10.77 -10.25 17.28
CA ARG A 151 -10.22 -9.65 18.52
C ARG A 151 -9.89 -8.18 18.32
N ALA A 152 -9.33 -7.78 17.18
CA ALA A 152 -9.12 -6.37 16.83
C ALA A 152 -10.44 -5.59 16.82
N ARG A 153 -11.47 -6.15 16.16
CA ARG A 153 -12.81 -5.54 16.12
C ARG A 153 -13.42 -5.39 17.52
N ALA A 154 -13.34 -6.41 18.34
CA ALA A 154 -13.85 -6.35 19.72
C ALA A 154 -13.07 -5.35 20.58
N GLY A 155 -11.76 -5.23 20.35
CA GLY A 155 -10.87 -4.33 21.07
C GLY A 155 -10.97 -2.87 20.68
N ALA A 156 -11.35 -2.57 19.45
CA ALA A 156 -11.41 -1.22 18.86
C ALA A 156 -12.82 -0.88 18.33
N PRO A 157 -13.84 -0.78 19.19
CA PRO A 157 -15.20 -0.53 18.74
C PRO A 157 -15.31 0.81 18.01
N GLY A 158 -15.99 0.80 16.85
CA GLY A 158 -16.20 2.00 16.03
C GLY A 158 -15.10 2.25 14.99
N VAL A 159 -13.99 1.50 15.02
CA VAL A 159 -12.95 1.54 13.98
C VAL A 159 -13.17 0.36 13.01
N PRO A 160 -13.39 0.59 11.71
CA PRO A 160 -13.52 -0.51 10.75
C PRO A 160 -12.23 -1.33 10.66
N VAL A 161 -12.39 -2.66 10.68
CA VAL A 161 -11.28 -3.63 10.67
C VAL A 161 -11.30 -4.42 9.38
N GLY A 162 -10.15 -4.57 8.75
CA GLY A 162 -9.96 -5.38 7.56
C GLY A 162 -8.66 -6.16 7.58
N TYR A 163 -8.47 -6.95 6.54
CA TYR A 163 -7.25 -7.69 6.28
C TYR A 163 -6.58 -7.17 5.01
N VAL A 164 -5.26 -7.20 4.97
CA VAL A 164 -4.45 -6.77 3.83
C VAL A 164 -3.80 -7.99 3.16
N ASP A 165 -4.14 -8.24 1.91
CA ASP A 165 -3.48 -9.29 1.12
C ASP A 165 -3.64 -9.07 -0.39
N ALA A 166 -2.94 -9.88 -1.19
CA ALA A 166 -3.13 -9.93 -2.63
C ALA A 166 -4.58 -10.26 -3.00
N TYR A 167 -5.08 -9.62 -4.03
CA TYR A 167 -6.49 -9.70 -4.47
C TYR A 167 -7.05 -11.13 -4.59
N PHE A 168 -6.23 -12.12 -4.99
CA PHE A 168 -6.66 -13.49 -5.18
C PHE A 168 -6.89 -14.24 -3.86
N ASN A 169 -6.23 -13.84 -2.76
CA ASN A 169 -6.46 -14.46 -1.45
C ASN A 169 -7.89 -14.20 -0.94
N PHE A 170 -8.52 -13.10 -1.30
CA PHE A 170 -9.93 -12.87 -0.98
C PHE A 170 -10.88 -13.75 -1.79
N VAL A 171 -10.47 -14.16 -3.00
CA VAL A 171 -11.23 -15.13 -3.82
C VAL A 171 -11.10 -16.54 -3.23
N ASP A 172 -9.89 -16.92 -2.82
CA ASP A 172 -9.57 -18.27 -2.34
C ASP A 172 -9.99 -18.49 -0.87
N HIS A 173 -10.10 -17.40 -0.09
CA HIS A 173 -10.45 -17.43 1.34
C HIS A 173 -11.69 -16.57 1.66
N PRO A 174 -12.89 -16.94 1.20
CA PRO A 174 -14.12 -16.13 1.36
C PRO A 174 -14.52 -15.89 2.82
N ARG A 175 -14.14 -16.76 3.76
CA ARG A 175 -14.38 -16.58 5.20
C ARG A 175 -13.59 -15.39 5.78
N VAL A 176 -12.42 -15.10 5.23
CA VAL A 176 -11.64 -13.91 5.61
C VAL A 176 -12.39 -12.65 5.17
N SER A 177 -12.90 -12.63 3.93
CA SER A 177 -13.74 -11.53 3.46
C SER A 177 -14.97 -11.33 4.36
N GLU A 178 -15.60 -12.43 4.83
CA GLU A 178 -16.74 -12.36 5.77
C GLU A 178 -16.36 -11.76 7.12
N ALA A 179 -15.15 -12.07 7.61
CA ALA A 179 -14.66 -11.59 8.88
C ALA A 179 -14.29 -10.10 8.87
N CYS A 180 -14.02 -9.49 7.73
CA CYS A 180 -13.63 -8.08 7.60
C CYS A 180 -14.83 -7.13 7.53
N ASP A 181 -14.67 -5.86 7.94
CA ASP A 181 -15.61 -4.77 7.67
C ASP A 181 -15.29 -4.08 6.34
N VAL A 182 -14.01 -4.07 5.96
CA VAL A 182 -13.43 -3.49 4.75
C VAL A 182 -12.34 -4.43 4.21
N ILE A 183 -12.20 -4.49 2.88
CA ILE A 183 -11.17 -5.30 2.23
C ILE A 183 -10.02 -4.38 1.81
N PHE A 184 -8.80 -4.73 2.18
CA PHE A 184 -7.58 -4.04 1.75
C PHE A 184 -6.82 -4.91 0.76
N SER A 185 -6.91 -4.58 -0.53
CA SER A 185 -6.36 -5.40 -1.60
C SER A 185 -5.04 -4.86 -2.13
N ASN A 186 -3.99 -5.68 -2.09
CA ASN A 186 -2.74 -5.39 -2.79
C ASN A 186 -2.87 -5.78 -4.26
N CYS A 187 -2.58 -4.84 -5.15
CA CYS A 187 -2.72 -4.99 -6.60
C CYS A 187 -1.41 -4.59 -7.29
N TYR A 188 -0.60 -5.56 -7.67
CA TYR A 188 0.73 -5.32 -8.24
C TYR A 188 0.92 -5.94 -9.62
N PRO A 189 0.55 -5.25 -10.72
CA PRO A 189 0.87 -5.72 -12.07
C PRO A 189 2.36 -5.97 -12.30
N PHE A 190 3.24 -5.20 -11.65
CA PHE A 190 4.68 -5.39 -11.74
C PHE A 190 5.11 -6.78 -11.27
N TRP A 191 4.69 -7.20 -10.06
CA TRP A 191 5.08 -8.51 -9.52
C TRP A 191 4.51 -9.69 -10.30
N GLU A 192 3.40 -9.48 -11.01
CA GLU A 192 2.81 -10.48 -11.90
C GLU A 192 3.39 -10.44 -13.31
N GLY A 193 4.34 -9.54 -13.58
CA GLY A 193 5.11 -9.51 -14.81
C GLY A 193 4.40 -8.89 -16.02
N TYR A 194 3.39 -8.02 -15.78
CA TYR A 194 2.69 -7.34 -16.86
C TYR A 194 3.49 -6.13 -17.38
N PRO A 195 3.50 -5.87 -18.70
CA PRO A 195 4.15 -4.69 -19.24
C PRO A 195 3.44 -3.41 -18.80
N ALA A 196 4.20 -2.32 -18.66
CA ALA A 196 3.70 -1.06 -18.10
C ALA A 196 2.53 -0.45 -18.88
N GLU A 197 2.52 -0.59 -20.21
CA GLU A 197 1.46 -0.10 -21.10
C GLU A 197 0.09 -0.78 -20.87
N HIS A 198 0.07 -1.96 -20.27
CA HIS A 198 -1.14 -2.71 -19.93
C HIS A 198 -1.39 -2.79 -18.41
N ALA A 199 -0.51 -2.22 -17.59
CA ALA A 199 -0.54 -2.41 -16.15
C ALA A 199 -1.85 -1.91 -15.52
N LEU A 200 -2.42 -0.80 -15.98
CA LEU A 200 -3.69 -0.29 -15.46
C LEU A 200 -4.86 -1.26 -15.72
N VAL A 201 -4.93 -1.88 -16.91
CA VAL A 201 -5.97 -2.88 -17.22
C VAL A 201 -5.93 -4.04 -16.24
N TYR A 202 -4.73 -4.54 -15.95
CA TYR A 202 -4.55 -5.64 -15.00
C TYR A 202 -4.83 -5.22 -13.56
N MET A 203 -4.42 -4.02 -13.16
CA MET A 203 -4.76 -3.50 -11.83
C MET A 203 -6.28 -3.38 -11.65
N LYS A 204 -7.00 -2.88 -12.65
CA LYS A 204 -8.48 -2.85 -12.65
C LYS A 204 -9.08 -4.26 -12.49
N ASP A 205 -8.59 -5.24 -13.22
CA ASP A 205 -9.05 -6.63 -13.07
C ASP A 205 -8.77 -7.17 -11.66
N MET A 206 -7.59 -6.94 -11.11
CA MET A 206 -7.24 -7.33 -9.74
C MET A 206 -8.21 -6.70 -8.73
N TYR A 207 -8.44 -5.39 -8.82
CA TYR A 207 -9.40 -4.68 -7.98
C TYR A 207 -10.82 -5.25 -8.12
N HIS A 208 -11.31 -5.46 -9.34
CA HIS A 208 -12.66 -5.99 -9.56
C HIS A 208 -12.80 -7.45 -9.09
N ARG A 209 -11.73 -8.24 -9.13
CA ARG A 209 -11.74 -9.59 -8.55
C ARG A 209 -11.89 -9.53 -7.03
N ALA A 210 -11.14 -8.67 -6.35
CA ALA A 210 -11.30 -8.42 -4.92
C ALA A 210 -12.70 -7.88 -4.60
N ALA A 211 -13.21 -6.94 -5.41
CA ALA A 211 -14.55 -6.37 -5.23
C ALA A 211 -15.66 -7.42 -5.37
N ARG A 212 -15.57 -8.34 -6.33
CA ARG A 212 -16.51 -9.46 -6.44
C ARG A 212 -16.44 -10.41 -5.24
N ALA A 213 -15.25 -10.63 -4.68
CA ALA A 213 -15.04 -11.48 -3.51
C ALA A 213 -15.41 -10.79 -2.18
N SER A 214 -15.58 -9.47 -2.17
CA SER A 214 -15.85 -8.67 -0.97
C SER A 214 -17.26 -8.85 -0.39
N LYS A 215 -18.17 -9.49 -1.13
CA LYS A 215 -19.58 -9.65 -0.74
C LYS A 215 -20.29 -8.32 -0.46
N GLY A 216 -20.00 -7.29 -1.25
CA GLY A 216 -20.60 -5.96 -1.16
C GLY A 216 -19.92 -5.02 -0.14
N LYS A 217 -18.86 -5.46 0.50
CA LYS A 217 -18.05 -4.59 1.38
C LYS A 217 -17.20 -3.65 0.57
N LYS A 218 -16.82 -2.53 1.17
CA LYS A 218 -15.89 -1.58 0.59
C LYS A 218 -14.54 -2.25 0.34
N VAL A 219 -13.96 -1.98 -0.82
CA VAL A 219 -12.60 -2.41 -1.18
C VAL A 219 -11.73 -1.17 -1.36
N ILE A 220 -10.58 -1.18 -0.74
CA ILE A 220 -9.54 -0.16 -0.85
C ILE A 220 -8.30 -0.83 -1.41
N ILE A 221 -7.66 -0.25 -2.40
CA ILE A 221 -6.33 -0.70 -2.84
C ILE A 221 -5.33 -0.26 -1.78
N SER A 222 -4.83 -1.22 -1.01
CA SER A 222 -3.91 -0.96 0.10
C SER A 222 -2.47 -0.81 -0.33
N GLU A 223 -2.11 -1.41 -1.46
CA GLU A 223 -0.81 -1.25 -2.09
C GLU A 223 -0.93 -1.41 -3.61
N THR A 224 -0.32 -0.49 -4.32
CA THR A 224 0.02 -0.58 -5.74
C THR A 224 1.15 0.38 -6.05
N GLY A 225 2.02 0.04 -7.00
CA GLY A 225 3.16 0.87 -7.36
C GLY A 225 3.96 0.27 -8.50
N TRP A 226 5.02 0.98 -8.89
CA TRP A 226 5.97 0.55 -9.90
C TRP A 226 7.37 1.04 -9.55
N PRO A 227 8.41 0.18 -9.54
CA PRO A 227 9.77 0.61 -9.21
C PRO A 227 10.35 1.48 -10.34
N ASN A 228 10.96 2.59 -9.95
CA ASN A 228 11.48 3.57 -10.92
C ASN A 228 12.92 3.32 -11.36
N LEU A 229 13.60 2.35 -10.76
CA LEU A 229 14.97 1.95 -11.06
C LEU A 229 15.17 0.48 -10.69
N GLY A 230 16.20 -0.13 -11.24
CA GLY A 230 16.62 -1.51 -10.97
C GLY A 230 16.79 -2.33 -12.24
N THR A 231 17.36 -3.51 -12.08
CA THR A 231 17.64 -4.46 -13.17
C THR A 231 16.86 -5.77 -13.03
N THR A 232 16.22 -6.00 -11.89
CA THR A 232 15.40 -7.19 -11.66
C THR A 232 14.14 -7.11 -12.51
N LEU A 233 14.00 -8.03 -13.46
CA LEU A 233 12.83 -8.13 -14.31
C LEU A 233 11.84 -9.16 -13.76
N ARG A 234 10.54 -8.88 -13.97
CA ARG A 234 9.44 -9.80 -13.71
C ARG A 234 8.64 -9.95 -15.00
N GLY A 235 8.78 -11.08 -15.68
CA GLY A 235 8.10 -11.27 -16.98
C GLY A 235 8.40 -10.14 -17.98
N ALA A 236 7.37 -9.41 -18.39
CA ALA A 236 7.47 -8.24 -19.26
C ALA A 236 7.50 -6.90 -18.49
N ALA A 237 7.42 -6.92 -17.15
CA ALA A 237 7.49 -5.72 -16.34
C ALA A 237 8.93 -5.20 -16.27
N VAL A 238 9.14 -3.95 -16.68
CA VAL A 238 10.46 -3.30 -16.70
C VAL A 238 10.47 -2.14 -15.70
N PRO A 239 11.37 -2.16 -14.69
CA PRO A 239 11.54 -1.03 -13.79
C PRO A 239 12.20 0.12 -14.56
N SER A 240 11.58 1.28 -14.55
CA SER A 240 12.15 2.52 -15.09
C SER A 240 11.40 3.73 -14.56
N PHE A 241 12.07 4.88 -14.57
CA PHE A 241 11.45 6.14 -14.20
C PHE A 241 10.20 6.44 -15.03
N GLU A 242 10.30 6.24 -16.34
CA GLU A 242 9.21 6.51 -17.26
C GLU A 242 8.00 5.61 -17.02
N ASN A 243 8.22 4.30 -16.86
CA ASN A 243 7.15 3.36 -16.56
C ASN A 243 6.50 3.66 -15.19
N ALA A 244 7.29 4.02 -14.19
CA ALA A 244 6.80 4.33 -12.85
C ALA A 244 5.92 5.58 -12.84
N ILE A 245 6.34 6.67 -13.49
CA ILE A 245 5.56 7.91 -13.53
C ILE A 245 4.29 7.75 -14.36
N ARG A 246 4.33 7.02 -15.48
CA ARG A 246 3.14 6.69 -16.29
C ARG A 246 2.15 5.83 -15.52
N TYR A 247 2.64 4.82 -14.80
CA TYR A 247 1.81 3.98 -13.93
C TYR A 247 1.15 4.82 -12.82
N PHE A 248 1.88 5.71 -12.17
CA PHE A 248 1.35 6.62 -11.17
C PHE A 248 0.23 7.51 -11.73
N ILE A 249 0.47 8.16 -12.87
CA ILE A 249 -0.52 9.05 -13.50
C ILE A 249 -1.80 8.27 -13.85
N ASN A 250 -1.69 7.15 -14.55
CA ASN A 250 -2.84 6.35 -14.97
C ASN A 250 -3.61 5.78 -13.78
N THR A 251 -2.91 5.35 -12.73
CA THR A 251 -3.53 4.84 -11.50
C THR A 251 -4.41 5.90 -10.84
N TYR A 252 -3.88 7.12 -10.65
CA TYR A 252 -4.64 8.16 -9.95
C TYR A 252 -5.73 8.80 -10.80
N GLN A 253 -5.55 8.90 -12.10
CA GLN A 253 -6.63 9.34 -12.97
C GLN A 253 -7.83 8.39 -12.91
N TRP A 254 -7.58 7.09 -13.07
CA TRP A 254 -8.62 6.10 -12.92
C TRP A 254 -9.25 6.12 -11.52
N ALA A 255 -8.45 6.24 -10.48
CA ALA A 255 -8.93 6.27 -9.11
C ALA A 255 -9.85 7.48 -8.86
N GLU A 256 -9.52 8.66 -9.39
CA GLU A 256 -10.35 9.86 -9.33
C GLU A 256 -11.65 9.68 -10.12
N GLU A 257 -11.58 9.14 -11.33
CA GLU A 257 -12.75 8.93 -12.21
C GLU A 257 -13.78 7.96 -11.64
N GLU A 258 -13.32 6.87 -11.03
CA GLU A 258 -14.21 5.81 -10.49
C GLU A 258 -14.40 5.89 -8.97
N GLY A 259 -13.81 6.89 -8.30
CA GLY A 259 -13.94 7.08 -6.84
C GLY A 259 -13.27 5.98 -6.03
N ILE A 260 -12.17 5.41 -6.53
CA ILE A 260 -11.43 4.32 -5.89
C ILE A 260 -10.40 4.89 -4.90
N GLU A 261 -10.40 4.36 -3.69
CA GLU A 261 -9.40 4.71 -2.68
C GLU A 261 -8.13 3.88 -2.86
N VAL A 262 -6.97 4.56 -2.97
CA VAL A 262 -5.68 3.93 -3.25
C VAL A 262 -4.62 4.43 -2.29
N PHE A 263 -3.91 3.51 -1.62
CA PHE A 263 -2.63 3.78 -0.98
C PHE A 263 -1.51 3.40 -1.95
N TYR A 264 -0.75 4.40 -2.40
CA TYR A 264 0.37 4.15 -3.30
C TYR A 264 1.58 3.60 -2.54
N PHE A 265 2.24 2.63 -3.11
CA PHE A 265 3.45 2.05 -2.57
C PHE A 265 4.66 2.56 -3.37
N SER A 266 5.51 3.44 -2.81
CA SER A 266 5.52 3.85 -1.41
C SER A 266 5.94 5.33 -1.24
N SER A 267 6.08 5.79 -0.01
CA SER A 267 6.54 7.15 0.28
C SER A 267 7.99 7.36 -0.12
N PHE A 268 8.91 6.60 0.45
CA PHE A 268 10.34 6.79 0.26
C PHE A 268 10.99 5.55 -0.30
N ASP A 269 12.13 5.72 -0.96
CA ASP A 269 13.02 4.64 -1.30
C ASP A 269 13.58 3.96 -0.04
N GLU A 270 13.64 2.62 -0.09
CA GLU A 270 14.01 1.78 1.05
C GLU A 270 15.17 0.84 0.72
N PRO A 271 16.44 1.32 0.82
CA PRO A 271 17.62 0.54 0.43
C PRO A 271 17.76 -0.82 1.11
N TRP A 272 17.14 -1.00 2.28
CA TRP A 272 17.16 -2.25 3.02
C TRP A 272 16.37 -3.40 2.38
N LYS A 273 15.44 -3.12 1.48
CA LYS A 273 14.57 -4.12 0.84
C LYS A 273 15.25 -4.94 -0.27
N THR A 274 16.43 -4.58 -0.69
CA THR A 274 17.13 -5.27 -1.80
C THR A 274 17.42 -6.74 -1.52
N ALA A 275 17.50 -7.15 -0.27
CA ALA A 275 17.77 -8.53 0.11
C ALA A 275 16.60 -9.49 -0.22
N GLU A 276 15.36 -9.00 -0.18
CA GLU A 276 14.15 -9.80 -0.35
C GLU A 276 13.52 -9.63 -1.74
N GLU A 277 13.57 -8.42 -2.29
CA GLU A 277 12.88 -8.04 -3.52
C GLU A 277 13.81 -7.88 -4.75
N GLY A 278 15.12 -8.12 -4.56
CA GLY A 278 16.13 -7.76 -5.56
C GLY A 278 16.40 -6.25 -5.56
N ASP A 279 17.17 -5.78 -6.53
CA ASP A 279 17.57 -4.37 -6.58
C ASP A 279 16.38 -3.40 -6.74
N VAL A 280 15.28 -3.83 -7.33
CA VAL A 280 14.06 -3.03 -7.47
C VAL A 280 13.41 -2.70 -6.12
N GLY A 281 13.61 -3.52 -5.09
CA GLY A 281 13.05 -3.33 -3.76
C GLY A 281 13.38 -1.97 -3.14
N ALA A 282 14.54 -1.41 -3.52
CA ALA A 282 14.98 -0.10 -3.03
C ALA A 282 14.22 1.10 -3.64
N TYR A 283 13.50 0.96 -4.77
CA TYR A 283 13.17 2.10 -5.63
C TYR A 283 11.67 2.28 -5.90
N TRP A 284 10.83 2.05 -4.91
CA TRP A 284 9.37 2.20 -5.01
C TRP A 284 8.85 3.58 -4.58
N GLY A 285 9.68 4.39 -3.93
CA GLY A 285 9.29 5.66 -3.35
C GLY A 285 8.89 6.72 -4.39
N LEU A 286 7.92 7.57 -4.04
CA LEU A 286 7.69 8.85 -4.74
C LEU A 286 8.78 9.88 -4.38
N TRP A 287 9.39 9.71 -3.23
CA TRP A 287 10.59 10.43 -2.78
C TRP A 287 11.77 9.46 -2.69
N ASP A 288 12.96 9.97 -2.92
CA ASP A 288 14.17 9.21 -2.67
C ASP A 288 14.38 8.97 -1.17
N LYS A 289 15.44 8.23 -0.81
CA LYS A 289 15.78 7.94 0.58
C LYS A 289 16.02 9.19 1.45
N ASP A 290 16.45 10.30 0.83
CA ASP A 290 16.79 11.56 1.47
C ASP A 290 15.60 12.54 1.52
N GLY A 291 14.45 12.16 0.95
CA GLY A 291 13.21 12.94 0.96
C GLY A 291 13.08 13.91 -0.22
N ASN A 292 13.90 13.79 -1.26
CA ASN A 292 13.75 14.59 -2.48
C ASN A 292 12.65 13.99 -3.36
N HIS A 293 11.74 14.84 -3.82
CA HIS A 293 10.62 14.41 -4.66
C HIS A 293 11.10 14.00 -6.06
N LYS A 294 10.81 12.78 -6.50
CA LYS A 294 11.33 12.27 -7.77
C LYS A 294 10.57 12.77 -9.00
N TYR A 295 9.30 13.16 -8.82
CA TYR A 295 8.42 13.63 -9.91
C TYR A 295 8.20 15.14 -9.88
N ALA A 296 9.04 15.89 -9.14
CA ALA A 296 9.04 17.34 -9.15
C ALA A 296 9.96 17.89 -10.24
#